data_8caf198bf8d68e1e6c1a75a2bea5ec52
#
_entry.id   8caf198bf8d68e1e6c1a75a2bea5ec52
#
_cell.length_a   1.000
_cell.length_b   1.000
_cell.length_c   1.000
_cell.angle_alpha   90.00
_cell.angle_beta   90.00
_cell.angle_gamma   90.00
#
_symmetry.space_group_name_H-M   'P 1'
#
loop_
_entity.id
_entity.type
_entity.pdbx_description
1 polymer ?
#
loop_
_entity_poly.entity_id
_entity_poly.type
_entity_poly.pdbx_seq_one_letter_code
_entity_poly.pdbx_strand_id
1 'polypeptide(L)'
;MPEMTELFFHLTQWYRIYKRDLPWRKTKNPYHIWVSEIMLQQTRVEAVKPYYIRFLQELPTVKDLAEADEEQLLKLWEGLGYYSRVRNMQAAARQVMAMFHGNI
;
A
#
# COMPACT_ATOMS: atom_id res chain seq x y z
N MET A 1 -9.76 -12.87 -9.34
CA MET A 1 -10.16 -11.61 -9.96
C MET A 1 -9.06 -11.12 -10.88
N PRO A 2 -9.38 -10.85 -12.14
CA PRO A 2 -8.37 -10.33 -13.06
C PRO A 2 -7.72 -9.05 -12.55
N GLU A 3 -8.52 -8.17 -11.97
CA GLU A 3 -8.01 -6.89 -11.48
C GLU A 3 -6.98 -7.04 -10.39
N MET A 4 -7.21 -7.95 -9.45
CA MET A 4 -6.24 -8.19 -8.38
C MET A 4 -4.98 -8.86 -8.91
N THR A 5 -5.13 -9.76 -9.87
CA THR A 5 -4.00 -10.40 -10.51
C THR A 5 -3.14 -9.37 -11.27
N GLU A 6 -3.80 -8.46 -11.99
CA GLU A 6 -3.09 -7.39 -12.69
C GLU A 6 -2.35 -6.47 -11.74
N LEU A 7 -3.00 -6.09 -10.64
CA LEU A 7 -2.36 -5.24 -9.65
C LEU A 7 -1.11 -5.91 -9.10
N PHE A 8 -1.21 -7.18 -8.75
CA PHE A 8 -0.09 -7.94 -8.23
C PHE A 8 1.05 -8.00 -9.25
N PHE A 9 0.72 -8.21 -10.52
CA PHE A 9 1.69 -8.23 -11.60
C PHE A 9 2.41 -6.88 -11.71
N HIS A 10 1.66 -5.79 -11.68
CA HIS A 10 2.23 -4.44 -11.72
C HIS A 10 3.16 -4.17 -10.56
N LEU A 11 2.79 -4.60 -9.35
CA LEU A 11 3.62 -4.43 -8.19
C LEU A 11 4.96 -5.14 -8.36
N THR A 12 4.91 -6.36 -8.89
CA THR A 12 6.12 -7.15 -9.13
C THR A 12 7.03 -6.46 -10.14
N GLN A 13 6.46 -5.96 -11.24
CA GLN A 13 7.20 -5.26 -12.26
C GLN A 13 7.81 -3.98 -11.71
N TRP A 14 7.01 -3.21 -10.98
CA TRP A 14 7.45 -1.96 -10.40
C TRP A 14 8.61 -2.19 -9.43
N TYR A 15 8.51 -3.21 -8.59
CA TYR A 15 9.56 -3.56 -7.64
C TYR A 15 10.88 -3.85 -8.37
N ARG A 16 10.82 -4.61 -9.45
CA ARG A 16 12.02 -4.95 -10.24
C ARG A 16 12.69 -3.71 -10.80
N ILE A 17 11.90 -2.74 -11.23
CA ILE A 17 12.42 -1.53 -11.85
C ILE A 17 12.99 -0.57 -10.82
N TYR A 18 12.27 -0.36 -9.72
CA TYR A 18 12.57 0.72 -8.78
C TYR A 18 13.24 0.28 -7.50
N LYS A 19 13.45 -1.00 -7.29
CA LYS A 19 13.96 -1.49 -6.01
C LYS A 19 15.28 -0.87 -5.58
N ARG A 20 16.08 -0.42 -6.53
CA ARG A 20 17.37 0.20 -6.22
C ARG A 20 17.27 1.64 -5.79
N ASP A 21 16.14 2.26 -6.11
CA ASP A 21 15.95 3.69 -5.89
C ASP A 21 15.15 4.01 -4.65
N LEU A 22 14.64 2.98 -3.96
CA LEU A 22 13.76 3.17 -2.80
C LEU A 22 14.52 2.89 -1.50
N PRO A 23 14.33 3.73 -0.47
CA PRO A 23 14.99 3.50 0.82
C PRO A 23 14.54 2.23 1.52
N TRP A 24 13.35 1.74 1.19
CA TRP A 24 12.78 0.51 1.77
C TRP A 24 12.86 -0.67 0.81
N ARG A 25 13.73 -0.61 -0.18
CA ARG A 25 13.83 -1.61 -1.24
C ARG A 25 14.18 -3.01 -0.76
N LYS A 26 14.59 -3.16 0.48
CA LYS A 26 14.94 -4.47 1.02
C LYS A 26 13.72 -5.37 1.25
N THR A 27 12.54 -4.78 1.35
CA THR A 27 11.34 -5.57 1.55
C THR A 27 11.00 -6.36 0.28
N LYS A 28 10.51 -7.57 0.48
CA LYS A 28 9.95 -8.39 -0.59
C LYS A 28 8.47 -8.65 -0.36
N ASN A 29 7.90 -8.02 0.65
CA ASN A 29 6.50 -8.19 1.00
C ASN A 29 5.63 -7.43 -0.02
N PRO A 30 4.77 -8.13 -0.77
CA PRO A 30 3.93 -7.48 -1.78
C PRO A 30 3.02 -6.39 -1.21
N TYR A 31 2.54 -6.57 0.01
CA TYR A 31 1.72 -5.56 0.66
C TYR A 31 2.51 -4.27 0.88
N HIS A 32 3.74 -4.38 1.37
CA HIS A 32 4.60 -3.22 1.61
C HIS A 32 4.92 -2.50 0.31
N ILE A 33 5.19 -3.26 -0.75
CA ILE A 33 5.47 -2.69 -2.07
C ILE A 33 4.25 -1.95 -2.59
N TRP A 34 3.07 -2.55 -2.44
CA TRP A 34 1.82 -1.94 -2.88
C TRP A 34 1.57 -0.61 -2.17
N VAL A 35 1.71 -0.59 -0.84
CA VAL A 35 1.54 0.65 -0.06
C VAL A 35 2.49 1.73 -0.56
N SER A 36 3.76 1.39 -0.75
CA SER A 36 4.74 2.36 -1.22
C SER A 36 4.39 2.89 -2.61
N GLU A 37 3.93 2.00 -3.50
CA GLU A 37 3.56 2.42 -4.86
C GLU A 37 2.40 3.42 -4.83
N ILE A 38 1.39 3.13 -4.04
CA ILE A 38 0.23 4.03 -3.94
C ILE A 38 0.65 5.37 -3.36
N MET A 39 1.47 5.36 -2.33
CA MET A 39 1.94 6.60 -1.71
C MET A 39 2.79 7.44 -2.64
N LEU A 40 3.59 6.79 -3.51
CA LEU A 40 4.47 7.50 -4.42
C LEU A 40 3.76 8.09 -5.63
N GLN A 41 2.49 7.73 -5.84
CA GLN A 41 1.70 8.39 -6.88
C GLN A 41 1.56 9.86 -6.52
N GLN A 42 2.12 10.72 -7.36
CA GLN A 42 2.02 12.19 -7.23
C GLN A 42 2.69 12.74 -5.96
N THR A 43 3.57 11.95 -5.32
CA THR A 43 4.26 12.38 -4.09
C THR A 43 5.72 11.94 -4.14
N ARG A 44 6.62 12.82 -3.74
CA ARG A 44 8.05 12.53 -3.77
C ARG A 44 8.48 11.56 -2.68
N VAL A 45 9.53 10.80 -2.94
CA VAL A 45 10.05 9.79 -2.03
C VAL A 45 10.30 10.37 -0.62
N GLU A 46 10.97 11.51 -0.54
CA GLU A 46 11.29 12.12 0.75
C GLU A 46 10.05 12.44 1.57
N ALA A 47 9.00 12.90 0.91
CA ALA A 47 7.74 13.20 1.60
C ALA A 47 7.02 11.94 2.03
N VAL A 48 7.17 10.85 1.27
CA VAL A 48 6.48 9.59 1.55
C VAL A 48 7.11 8.81 2.71
N LYS A 49 8.44 8.89 2.87
CA LYS A 49 9.14 8.09 3.86
C LYS A 49 8.49 8.03 5.25
N PRO A 50 8.22 9.16 5.92
CA PRO A 50 7.63 9.08 7.26
C PRO A 50 6.22 8.51 7.25
N TYR A 51 5.45 8.78 6.19
CA TYR A 51 4.10 8.21 6.08
C TYR A 51 4.14 6.72 5.88
N TYR A 52 5.04 6.24 5.04
CA TYR A 52 5.19 4.83 4.76
C TYR A 52 5.56 4.05 6.04
N ILE A 53 6.54 4.55 6.78
CA ILE A 53 6.99 3.90 8.00
C ILE A 53 5.86 3.83 9.01
N ARG A 54 5.19 4.96 9.26
CA ARG A 54 4.11 5.01 10.24
C ARG A 54 2.92 4.15 9.82
N PHE A 55 2.57 4.18 8.54
CA PHE A 55 1.47 3.39 8.03
C PHE A 55 1.69 1.91 8.28
N LEU A 56 2.89 1.41 7.98
CA LEU A 56 3.20 -0.01 8.16
C LEU A 56 3.41 -0.40 9.61
N GLN A 57 3.74 0.55 10.48
CA GLN A 57 3.80 0.28 11.91
C GLN A 57 2.40 0.03 12.48
N GLU A 58 1.41 0.77 12.02
CA GLU A 58 0.05 0.65 12.52
C GLU A 58 -0.78 -0.36 11.75
N LEU A 59 -0.51 -0.53 10.47
CA LEU A 59 -1.25 -1.44 9.60
C LEU A 59 -0.25 -2.35 8.87
N PRO A 60 0.38 -3.27 9.59
CA PRO A 60 1.48 -4.06 9.01
C PRO A 60 1.07 -5.10 7.98
N THR A 61 -0.21 -5.48 7.92
CA THR A 61 -0.67 -6.50 6.99
C THR A 61 -1.89 -6.01 6.22
N VAL A 62 -2.19 -6.72 5.13
CA VAL A 62 -3.38 -6.41 4.34
C VAL A 62 -4.65 -6.56 5.18
N LYS A 63 -4.66 -7.50 6.12
CA LYS A 63 -5.79 -7.66 7.02
C LYS A 63 -6.00 -6.43 7.89
N ASP A 64 -4.91 -5.89 8.44
CA ASP A 64 -4.98 -4.69 9.26
C ASP A 64 -5.56 -3.52 8.48
N LEU A 65 -5.14 -3.36 7.23
CA LEU A 65 -5.68 -2.32 6.37
C LEU A 65 -7.17 -2.54 6.11
N ALA A 66 -7.56 -3.77 5.80
CA ALA A 66 -8.95 -4.09 5.52
C ALA A 66 -9.87 -3.79 6.71
N GLU A 67 -9.36 -4.00 7.92
CA GLU A 67 -10.14 -3.86 9.15
C GLU A 67 -10.04 -2.49 9.80
N ALA A 68 -9.15 -1.62 9.32
CA ALA A 68 -8.97 -0.29 9.90
C ALA A 68 -10.23 0.56 9.71
N ASP A 69 -10.53 1.40 10.69
CA ASP A 69 -11.63 2.31 10.52
C ASP A 69 -11.21 3.51 9.67
N GLU A 70 -12.21 4.21 9.13
CA GLU A 70 -11.94 5.31 8.21
C GLU A 70 -11.17 6.44 8.88
N GLU A 71 -11.47 6.72 10.13
CA GLU A 71 -10.79 7.79 10.86
C GLU A 71 -9.29 7.50 10.97
N GLN A 72 -8.92 6.27 11.31
CA GLN A 72 -7.52 5.88 11.38
C GLN A 72 -6.83 6.02 10.03
N LEU A 73 -7.50 5.57 8.97
CA LEU A 73 -6.94 5.67 7.62
C LEU A 73 -6.68 7.10 7.22
N LEU A 74 -7.67 7.97 7.44
CA LEU A 74 -7.54 9.36 7.04
C LEU A 74 -6.44 10.05 7.84
N LYS A 75 -6.32 9.71 9.11
CA LYS A 75 -5.28 10.29 9.95
C LYS A 75 -3.89 9.87 9.49
N LEU A 76 -3.72 8.59 9.14
CA LEU A 76 -2.44 8.08 8.63
C LEU A 76 -2.07 8.68 7.28
N TRP A 77 -3.06 9.10 6.51
CA TRP A 77 -2.88 9.67 5.18
C TRP A 77 -2.84 11.19 5.18
N GLU A 78 -3.11 11.82 6.32
CA GLU A 78 -3.20 13.28 6.42
C GLU A 78 -1.90 13.94 5.97
N GLY A 79 -2.02 14.86 5.04
CA GLY A 79 -0.87 15.54 4.46
C GLY A 79 -0.43 15.00 3.11
N LEU A 80 -0.79 13.77 2.77
CA LEU A 80 -0.48 13.21 1.45
C LEU A 80 -1.46 13.65 0.37
N GLY A 81 -2.69 13.97 0.77
CA GLY A 81 -3.73 14.36 -0.18
C GLY A 81 -4.31 13.20 -0.96
N TYR A 82 -5.29 13.50 -1.80
CA TYR A 82 -5.93 12.49 -2.64
C TYR A 82 -6.41 11.28 -1.84
N TYR A 83 -7.29 11.55 -0.88
CA TYR A 83 -7.76 10.52 0.05
C TYR A 83 -8.47 9.36 -0.62
N SER A 84 -8.96 9.54 -1.86
CA SER A 84 -9.54 8.45 -2.62
C SER A 84 -8.54 7.30 -2.80
N ARG A 85 -7.24 7.60 -2.83
CA ARG A 85 -6.23 6.56 -2.97
C ARG A 85 -6.27 5.57 -1.82
N VAL A 86 -6.30 6.07 -0.58
CA VAL A 86 -6.28 5.18 0.59
C VAL A 86 -7.63 4.47 0.75
N ARG A 87 -8.72 5.13 0.38
CA ARG A 87 -10.03 4.47 0.41
C ARG A 87 -10.12 3.35 -0.60
N ASN A 88 -9.61 3.57 -1.79
CA ASN A 88 -9.58 2.53 -2.82
C ASN A 88 -8.65 1.39 -2.42
N MET A 89 -7.54 1.72 -1.77
CA MET A 89 -6.62 0.72 -1.29
C MET A 89 -7.27 -0.16 -0.22
N GLN A 90 -8.04 0.43 0.69
CA GLN A 90 -8.77 -0.35 1.68
C GLN A 90 -9.84 -1.23 1.03
N ALA A 91 -10.55 -0.72 0.03
CA ALA A 91 -11.55 -1.52 -0.68
C ALA A 91 -10.88 -2.73 -1.34
N ALA A 92 -9.72 -2.52 -1.96
CA ALA A 92 -8.97 -3.62 -2.55
C ALA A 92 -8.47 -4.61 -1.50
N ALA A 93 -8.04 -4.11 -0.34
CA ALA A 93 -7.60 -4.96 0.76
C ALA A 93 -8.74 -5.87 1.24
N ARG A 94 -9.94 -5.33 1.31
CA ARG A 94 -11.12 -6.13 1.69
C ARG A 94 -11.41 -7.21 0.68
N GLN A 95 -11.21 -6.92 -0.61
CA GLN A 95 -11.37 -7.94 -1.64
C GLN A 95 -10.31 -9.04 -1.51
N VAL A 96 -9.08 -8.67 -1.23
CA VAL A 96 -8.00 -9.64 -1.02
C VAL A 96 -8.33 -10.56 0.15
N MET A 97 -8.82 -10.00 1.25
CA MET A 97 -9.20 -10.80 2.42
C MET A 97 -10.33 -11.77 2.08
N ALA A 98 -11.32 -11.30 1.31
CA ALA A 98 -12.47 -12.13 0.94
C ALA A 98 -12.08 -13.25 -0.01
N MET A 99 -11.13 -13.01 -0.91
CA MET A 99 -10.80 -13.95 -1.99
C MET A 99 -9.59 -14.84 -1.67
N PHE A 100 -8.62 -14.30 -0.96
CA PHE A 100 -7.34 -14.96 -0.74
C PHE A 100 -7.01 -15.18 0.73
N HIS A 101 -7.95 -14.91 1.62
CA HIS A 101 -7.77 -15.06 3.06
C HIS A 101 -6.54 -14.31 3.58
N GLY A 102 -6.26 -13.15 2.96
CA GLY A 102 -5.13 -12.31 3.37
C GLY A 102 -3.81 -12.65 2.72
N ASN A 103 -3.75 -13.65 1.88
CA ASN A 103 -2.53 -14.01 1.16
C ASN A 103 -2.44 -13.22 -0.14
N ILE A 104 -1.37 -12.49 -0.29
CA ILE A 104 -1.07 -11.83 -1.54
C ILE A 104 0.40 -12.00 -1.89
#